data_a5112a44645c6d71e083952cba66d21a
#
_entry.id   a5112a44645c6d71e083952cba66d21a
#
_cell.length_a   1.000
_cell.length_b   1.000
_cell.length_c   1.000
_cell.angle_alpha   90.00
_cell.angle_beta   90.00
_cell.angle_gamma   90.00
#
_symmetry.space_group_name_H-M   'P 1'
#
loop_
_entity.id
_entity.type
_entity.pdbx_description
1 polymer ?
#
loop_
_entity_poly.entity_id
_entity_poly.type
_entity_poly.pdbx_seq_one_letter_code
_entity_poly.pdbx_strand_id
1 'polypeptide(L)'
;ELGYQLMYSGAEIYRVEESVCRLLTAYGFQPQVFAIPNCLIVSLNTPQGHPITQMRRIPAHGTDIELLERCNALCRRLCQEVPPLDQAKSLVDALGRERRLYPGWVFLLGYAAASAFFSAFFGGDGLDSVYAGICGLAVGVWLQYMGQLLNLNSFIQTLAGAAIASLTALLLVGLTPGQNLDAITIGTLMGLVPGR
;
A
#
# COMPACT_ATOMS: atom_id res chain seq x y z
N GLU A 1 17.17 -8.48 -0.18
CA GLU A 1 16.15 -8.19 0.81
C GLU A 1 15.53 -6.80 0.58
N LEU A 2 16.32 -5.71 0.47
CA LEU A 2 15.79 -4.36 0.26
C LEU A 2 14.87 -4.28 -0.98
N GLY A 3 15.28 -4.82 -2.12
CA GLY A 3 14.46 -4.87 -3.33
C GLY A 3 13.15 -5.63 -3.14
N TYR A 4 13.17 -6.70 -2.33
CA TYR A 4 11.96 -7.42 -1.94
C TYR A 4 11.01 -6.53 -1.13
N GLN A 5 11.51 -5.81 -0.13
CA GLN A 5 10.69 -4.90 0.69
C GLN A 5 10.11 -3.75 -0.14
N LEU A 6 10.88 -3.20 -1.08
CA LEU A 6 10.41 -2.17 -2.02
C LEU A 6 9.25 -2.70 -2.88
N MET A 7 9.39 -3.87 -3.48
CA MET A 7 8.32 -4.46 -4.30
C MET A 7 7.09 -4.83 -3.45
N TYR A 8 7.31 -5.37 -2.26
CA TYR A 8 6.24 -5.73 -1.34
C TYR A 8 5.43 -4.50 -0.89
N SER A 9 6.10 -3.35 -0.70
CA SER A 9 5.47 -2.08 -0.31
C SER A 9 4.76 -1.35 -1.46
N GLY A 10 4.83 -1.86 -2.69
CA GLY A 10 4.16 -1.30 -3.85
C GLY A 10 5.00 -0.29 -4.64
N ALA A 11 6.33 -0.36 -4.54
CA ALA A 11 7.21 0.45 -5.38
C ALA A 11 7.02 0.11 -6.86
N GLU A 12 7.18 1.13 -7.71
CA GLU A 12 7.21 0.95 -9.16
C GLU A 12 8.43 0.12 -9.58
N ILE A 13 8.24 -0.81 -10.51
CA ILE A 13 9.24 -1.81 -10.91
C ILE A 13 10.56 -1.16 -11.29
N TYR A 14 10.54 -0.11 -12.13
CA TYR A 14 11.75 0.57 -12.57
C TYR A 14 12.50 1.23 -11.41
N ARG A 15 11.80 1.73 -10.39
CA ARG A 15 12.43 2.30 -9.18
C ARG A 15 13.10 1.24 -8.32
N VAL A 16 12.53 0.03 -8.27
CA VAL A 16 13.16 -1.10 -7.58
C VAL A 16 14.46 -1.47 -8.26
N GLU A 17 14.44 -1.61 -9.60
CA GLU A 17 15.64 -1.92 -10.38
C GLU A 17 16.73 -0.87 -10.17
N GLU A 18 16.37 0.41 -10.30
CA GLU A 18 17.29 1.53 -10.10
C GLU A 18 17.88 1.56 -8.68
N SER A 19 17.04 1.39 -7.65
CA SER A 19 17.47 1.43 -6.25
C SER A 19 18.43 0.29 -5.91
N VAL A 20 18.11 -0.93 -6.36
CA VAL A 20 18.97 -2.11 -6.15
C VAL A 20 20.27 -1.97 -6.93
N CYS A 21 20.20 -1.49 -8.17
CA CYS A 21 21.38 -1.25 -9.00
C CYS A 21 22.31 -0.21 -8.35
N ARG A 22 21.78 0.94 -7.91
CA ARG A 22 22.55 1.99 -7.22
C ARG A 22 23.22 1.47 -5.97
N LEU A 23 22.48 0.73 -5.13
CA LEU A 23 23.00 0.17 -3.89
C LEU A 23 24.18 -0.76 -4.16
N LEU A 24 24.04 -1.71 -5.08
CA LEU A 24 25.09 -2.67 -5.38
C LEU A 24 26.30 -2.02 -6.06
N THR A 25 26.07 -1.00 -6.90
CA THR A 25 27.14 -0.20 -7.49
C THR A 25 27.93 0.59 -6.44
N ALA A 26 27.25 1.13 -5.41
CA ALA A 26 27.93 1.81 -4.29
C ALA A 26 28.88 0.86 -3.52
N TYR A 27 28.58 -0.44 -3.49
CA TYR A 27 29.48 -1.48 -2.93
C TYR A 27 30.51 -2.02 -3.92
N GLY A 28 30.66 -1.39 -5.10
CA GLY A 28 31.69 -1.74 -6.08
C GLY A 28 31.32 -2.90 -7.01
N PHE A 29 30.08 -3.36 -7.02
CA PHE A 29 29.61 -4.40 -7.92
C PHE A 29 29.09 -3.81 -9.23
N GLN A 30 29.06 -4.63 -10.28
CA GLN A 30 28.36 -4.34 -11.55
C GLN A 30 27.13 -5.24 -11.65
N PRO A 31 25.99 -4.82 -11.08
CA PRO A 31 24.81 -5.63 -11.06
C PRO A 31 24.03 -5.57 -12.37
N GLN A 32 23.36 -6.67 -12.69
CA GLN A 32 22.23 -6.70 -13.61
C GLN A 32 20.98 -7.01 -12.79
N VAL A 33 20.05 -6.06 -12.76
CA VAL A 33 18.82 -6.17 -11.99
C VAL A 33 17.66 -6.20 -12.95
N PHE A 34 16.80 -7.20 -12.80
CA PHE A 34 15.58 -7.34 -13.56
C PHE A 34 14.40 -7.63 -12.62
N ALA A 35 13.38 -6.81 -12.67
CA ALA A 35 12.19 -6.94 -11.85
C ALA A 35 10.94 -7.10 -12.73
N ILE A 36 10.13 -8.05 -12.37
CA ILE A 36 8.76 -8.22 -12.88
C ILE A 36 7.80 -8.26 -11.69
N PRO A 37 6.49 -8.06 -11.85
CA PRO A 37 5.57 -7.93 -10.71
C PRO A 37 5.73 -8.99 -9.62
N ASN A 38 6.03 -10.23 -9.97
CA ASN A 38 6.08 -11.34 -9.01
C ASN A 38 7.50 -11.87 -8.75
N CYS A 39 8.54 -11.24 -9.30
CA CYS A 39 9.90 -11.76 -9.18
C CYS A 39 10.95 -10.67 -9.32
N LEU A 40 11.98 -10.75 -8.49
CA LEU A 40 13.19 -9.95 -8.59
C LEU A 40 14.38 -10.86 -8.88
N ILE A 41 15.11 -10.56 -9.94
CA ILE A 41 16.33 -11.27 -10.36
C ILE A 41 17.50 -10.30 -10.26
N VAL A 42 18.55 -10.70 -9.57
CA VAL A 42 19.78 -9.92 -9.43
C VAL A 42 20.96 -10.81 -9.82
N SER A 43 21.72 -10.39 -10.81
CA SER A 43 22.95 -11.05 -11.23
C SER A 43 24.15 -10.16 -10.96
N LEU A 44 25.19 -10.72 -10.39
CA LEU A 44 26.45 -10.06 -10.06
C LEU A 44 27.61 -10.90 -10.60
N ASN A 45 28.67 -10.24 -11.08
CA ASN A 45 29.93 -10.92 -11.34
C ASN A 45 30.79 -10.91 -10.08
N THR A 46 31.28 -12.08 -9.68
CA THR A 46 32.27 -12.19 -8.60
C THR A 46 33.62 -11.60 -9.05
N PRO A 47 34.52 -11.24 -8.11
CA PRO A 47 35.88 -10.80 -8.46
C PRO A 47 36.65 -11.83 -9.31
N GLN A 48 36.27 -13.09 -9.23
CA GLN A 48 36.84 -14.20 -10.03
C GLN A 48 36.18 -14.34 -11.41
N GLY A 49 35.23 -13.46 -11.78
CA GLY A 49 34.54 -13.47 -13.06
C GLY A 49 33.39 -14.48 -13.20
N HIS A 50 33.01 -15.15 -12.10
CA HIS A 50 31.87 -16.07 -12.12
C HIS A 50 30.57 -15.31 -11.85
N PRO A 51 29.52 -15.46 -12.69
CA PRO A 51 28.22 -14.85 -12.44
C PRO A 51 27.50 -15.56 -11.29
N ILE A 52 27.00 -14.80 -10.33
CA ILE A 52 26.08 -15.27 -9.30
C ILE A 52 24.74 -14.62 -9.56
N THR A 53 23.71 -15.43 -9.79
CA THR A 53 22.34 -14.96 -9.99
C THR A 53 21.47 -15.43 -8.84
N GLN A 54 20.76 -14.49 -8.21
CA GLN A 54 19.74 -14.78 -7.21
C GLN A 54 18.38 -14.34 -7.73
N MET A 55 17.39 -15.19 -7.52
CA MET A 55 16.01 -14.94 -7.85
C MET A 55 15.16 -14.99 -6.58
N ARG A 56 14.28 -14.00 -6.39
CA ARG A 56 13.35 -13.98 -5.28
C ARG A 56 11.92 -13.76 -5.76
N ARG A 57 11.05 -14.70 -5.41
CA ARG A 57 9.61 -14.58 -5.69
C ARG A 57 8.94 -13.62 -4.70
N ILE A 58 8.01 -12.82 -5.20
CA ILE A 58 7.21 -11.87 -4.43
C ILE A 58 5.77 -12.36 -4.47
N PRO A 59 5.27 -12.97 -3.38
CA PRO A 59 3.98 -13.67 -3.39
C PRO A 59 2.79 -12.70 -3.35
N ALA A 60 2.98 -11.50 -2.83
CA ALA A 60 1.93 -10.51 -2.66
C ALA A 60 2.50 -9.09 -2.79
N HIS A 61 1.67 -8.18 -3.28
CA HIS A 61 1.94 -6.76 -3.33
C HIS A 61 0.94 -6.03 -2.43
N GLY A 62 1.44 -5.13 -1.62
CA GLY A 62 0.64 -4.21 -0.83
C GLY A 62 0.89 -2.77 -1.26
N THR A 63 0.15 -1.83 -0.69
CA THR A 63 0.46 -0.41 -0.73
C THR A 63 0.77 0.01 0.70
N ASP A 64 2.07 0.05 1.03
CA ASP A 64 2.57 0.46 2.34
C ASP A 64 3.54 1.62 2.14
N ILE A 65 2.99 2.84 2.14
CA ILE A 65 3.74 4.07 1.82
C ILE A 65 4.79 4.36 2.90
N GLU A 66 4.52 4.02 4.18
CA GLU A 66 5.50 4.19 5.25
C GLU A 66 6.70 3.27 5.06
N LEU A 67 6.46 1.99 4.76
CA LEU A 67 7.54 1.05 4.46
C LEU A 67 8.32 1.47 3.21
N LEU A 68 7.61 1.94 2.17
CA LEU A 68 8.22 2.44 0.94
C LEU A 68 9.16 3.62 1.21
N GLU A 69 8.72 4.60 2.00
CA GLU A 69 9.52 5.77 2.37
C GLU A 69 10.77 5.35 3.16
N ARG A 70 10.60 4.48 4.17
CA ARG A 70 11.70 3.95 4.98
C ARG A 70 12.70 3.16 4.16
N CYS A 71 12.25 2.33 3.21
CA CYS A 71 13.12 1.61 2.27
C CYS A 71 13.93 2.58 1.40
N ASN A 72 13.30 3.63 0.86
CA ASN A 72 13.97 4.64 0.06
C ASN A 72 14.97 5.46 0.88
N ALA A 73 14.62 5.83 2.12
CA ALA A 73 15.53 6.54 3.02
C ALA A 73 16.75 5.67 3.37
N LEU A 74 16.54 4.39 3.70
CA LEU A 74 17.63 3.46 3.98
C LEU A 74 18.51 3.22 2.74
N CYS A 75 17.90 3.06 1.56
CA CYS A 75 18.67 2.89 0.31
C CYS A 75 19.61 4.08 0.09
N ARG A 76 19.11 5.31 0.23
CA ARG A 76 19.94 6.53 0.11
C ARG A 76 21.08 6.55 1.13
N ARG A 77 20.78 6.23 2.38
CA ARG A 77 21.78 6.18 3.45
C ARG A 77 22.86 5.13 3.18
N LEU A 78 22.48 3.92 2.79
CA LEU A 78 23.43 2.85 2.47
C LEU A 78 24.32 3.19 1.26
N CYS A 79 23.78 3.92 0.26
CA CYS A 79 24.56 4.39 -0.89
C CYS A 79 25.56 5.50 -0.52
N GLN A 80 25.28 6.31 0.50
CA GLN A 80 26.14 7.42 0.93
C GLN A 80 27.23 6.97 1.93
N GLU A 81 26.84 6.19 2.92
CA GLU A 81 27.71 5.77 4.02
C GLU A 81 28.51 4.51 3.72
N VAL A 82 28.03 3.66 2.83
CA VAL A 82 28.59 2.36 2.46
C VAL A 82 29.11 1.58 3.68
N PRO A 83 28.26 1.32 4.69
CA PRO A 83 28.68 0.62 5.90
C PRO A 83 29.08 -0.83 5.60
N PRO A 84 29.80 -1.52 6.53
CA PRO A 84 30.12 -2.93 6.39
C PRO A 84 28.88 -3.78 6.11
N LEU A 85 29.02 -4.85 5.31
CA LEU A 85 27.91 -5.68 4.84
C LEU A 85 27.03 -6.22 5.97
N ASP A 86 27.61 -6.62 7.10
CA ASP A 86 26.88 -7.13 8.26
C ASP A 86 25.98 -6.06 8.88
N GLN A 87 26.48 -4.83 8.96
CA GLN A 87 25.68 -3.69 9.42
C GLN A 87 24.58 -3.32 8.42
N ALA A 88 24.90 -3.27 7.13
CA ALA A 88 23.92 -3.02 6.09
C ALA A 88 22.79 -4.07 6.11
N LYS A 89 23.15 -5.35 6.27
CA LYS A 89 22.19 -6.44 6.37
C LYS A 89 21.29 -6.29 7.60
N SER A 90 21.86 -5.99 8.76
CA SER A 90 21.08 -5.80 9.99
C SER A 90 20.08 -4.63 9.87
N LEU A 91 20.45 -3.54 9.21
CA LEU A 91 19.57 -2.40 8.95
C LEU A 91 18.42 -2.76 8.00
N VAL A 92 18.69 -3.53 6.96
CA VAL A 92 17.65 -4.01 6.03
C VAL A 92 16.71 -5.01 6.70
N ASP A 93 17.25 -5.91 7.54
CA ASP A 93 16.43 -6.89 8.27
C ASP A 93 15.56 -6.21 9.34
N ALA A 94 16.02 -5.10 9.94
CA ALA A 94 15.25 -4.31 10.88
C ALA A 94 14.01 -3.66 10.22
N LEU A 95 14.10 -3.22 8.96
CA LEU A 95 12.96 -2.66 8.23
C LEU A 95 11.76 -3.61 8.18
N GLY A 96 12.00 -4.89 7.95
CA GLY A 96 10.96 -5.91 7.87
C GLY A 96 10.29 -6.23 9.20
N ARG A 97 11.00 -6.00 10.33
CA ARG A 97 10.51 -6.28 11.68
C ARG A 97 9.74 -5.13 12.31
N GLU A 98 10.10 -3.90 12.02
CA GLU A 98 9.51 -2.69 12.60
C GLU A 98 8.30 -2.19 11.81
N ARG A 99 7.32 -3.05 11.53
CA ARG A 99 6.04 -2.60 10.96
C ARG A 99 5.24 -1.87 12.03
N ARG A 100 5.00 -0.58 11.83
CA ARG A 100 4.02 0.17 12.61
C ARG A 100 2.62 -0.20 12.11
N LEU A 101 1.97 -1.10 12.81
CA LEU A 101 0.57 -1.38 12.58
C LEU A 101 -0.24 -0.31 13.33
N TYR A 102 -0.94 0.54 12.60
CA TYR A 102 -1.89 1.47 13.21
C TYR A 102 -3.02 0.69 13.87
N PRO A 103 -3.49 1.13 15.06
CA PRO A 103 -4.64 0.48 15.69
C PRO A 103 -5.87 0.60 14.78
N GLY A 104 -6.73 -0.41 14.81
CA GLY A 104 -7.87 -0.53 13.90
C GLY A 104 -8.82 0.65 13.89
N TRP A 105 -8.98 1.35 15.03
CA TRP A 105 -9.82 2.54 15.11
C TRP A 105 -9.29 3.72 14.26
N VAL A 106 -7.97 3.85 14.11
CA VAL A 106 -7.36 4.88 13.23
C VAL A 106 -7.71 4.60 11.77
N PHE A 107 -7.70 3.33 11.36
CA PHE A 107 -8.12 2.92 10.04
C PHE A 107 -9.60 3.26 9.78
N LEU A 108 -10.47 2.97 10.75
CA LEU A 108 -11.90 3.30 10.65
C LEU A 108 -12.14 4.81 10.55
N LEU A 109 -11.47 5.60 11.39
CA LEU A 109 -11.55 7.05 11.31
C LEU A 109 -11.02 7.60 9.99
N GLY A 110 -9.96 7.00 9.45
CA GLY A 110 -9.41 7.33 8.12
C GLY A 110 -10.44 7.12 7.01
N TYR A 111 -11.15 5.98 7.02
CA TYR A 111 -12.22 5.71 6.06
C TYR A 111 -13.39 6.68 6.19
N ALA A 112 -13.82 6.95 7.42
CA ALA A 112 -14.90 7.92 7.67
C ALA A 112 -14.54 9.32 7.19
N ALA A 113 -13.36 9.80 7.57
CA ALA A 113 -12.89 11.13 7.18
C ALA A 113 -12.71 11.24 5.66
N ALA A 114 -12.05 10.26 5.03
CA ALA A 114 -11.88 10.25 3.59
C ALA A 114 -13.20 10.30 2.84
N SER A 115 -14.17 9.44 3.22
CA SER A 115 -15.50 9.43 2.61
C SER A 115 -16.23 10.76 2.77
N ALA A 116 -16.17 11.38 3.97
CA ALA A 116 -16.79 12.67 4.22
C ALA A 116 -16.17 13.79 3.37
N PHE A 117 -14.84 13.87 3.31
CA PHE A 117 -14.16 14.88 2.51
C PHE A 117 -14.35 14.69 1.01
N PHE A 118 -14.35 13.45 0.52
CA PHE A 118 -14.66 13.20 -0.89
C PHE A 118 -16.10 13.55 -1.24
N SER A 119 -17.08 13.28 -0.36
CA SER A 119 -18.46 13.71 -0.57
C SER A 119 -18.55 15.23 -0.70
N ALA A 120 -17.92 16.00 0.19
CA ALA A 120 -17.84 17.45 0.09
C ALA A 120 -17.14 17.91 -1.20
N PHE A 121 -16.07 17.23 -1.61
CA PHE A 121 -15.34 17.52 -2.84
C PHE A 121 -16.20 17.32 -4.09
N PHE A 122 -17.09 16.33 -4.10
CA PHE A 122 -18.03 16.06 -5.20
C PHE A 122 -19.33 16.85 -5.11
N GLY A 123 -19.38 17.89 -4.29
CA GLY A 123 -20.50 18.83 -4.23
C GLY A 123 -21.61 18.45 -3.26
N GLY A 124 -21.37 17.49 -2.35
CA GLY A 124 -22.24 17.22 -1.21
C GLY A 124 -22.19 18.36 -0.19
N ASP A 125 -23.29 18.55 0.51
CA ASP A 125 -23.38 19.52 1.60
C ASP A 125 -22.80 18.95 2.92
N GLY A 126 -22.96 19.68 4.05
CA GLY A 126 -22.47 19.25 5.35
C GLY A 126 -23.13 17.98 5.87
N LEU A 127 -24.42 17.76 5.61
CA LEU A 127 -25.14 16.56 6.00
C LEU A 127 -24.77 15.37 5.11
N ASP A 128 -24.62 15.59 3.81
CA ASP A 128 -24.13 14.57 2.86
C ASP A 128 -22.76 14.06 3.28
N SER A 129 -21.87 14.96 3.71
CA SER A 129 -20.54 14.62 4.19
C SER A 129 -20.57 13.75 5.44
N VAL A 130 -21.47 14.07 6.40
CA VAL A 130 -21.66 13.24 7.60
C VAL A 130 -22.17 11.85 7.22
N TYR A 131 -23.14 11.76 6.31
CA TYR A 131 -23.67 10.48 5.85
C TYR A 131 -22.62 9.65 5.10
N ALA A 132 -21.83 10.29 4.24
CA ALA A 132 -20.70 9.63 3.60
C ALA A 132 -19.68 9.11 4.63
N GLY A 133 -19.44 9.85 5.70
CA GLY A 133 -18.60 9.40 6.81
C GLY A 133 -19.14 8.14 7.52
N ILE A 134 -20.45 8.08 7.76
CA ILE A 134 -21.11 6.89 8.33
C ILE A 134 -21.01 5.70 7.37
N CYS A 135 -21.26 5.91 6.07
CA CYS A 135 -21.06 4.89 5.04
C CYS A 135 -19.62 4.39 4.99
N GLY A 136 -18.65 5.32 5.08
CA GLY A 136 -17.23 5.00 5.15
C GLY A 136 -16.85 4.16 6.36
N LEU A 137 -17.44 4.43 7.54
CA LEU A 137 -17.28 3.57 8.72
C LEU A 137 -17.79 2.15 8.46
N ALA A 138 -18.98 2.00 7.87
CA ALA A 138 -19.53 0.68 7.55
C ALA A 138 -18.63 -0.11 6.60
N VAL A 139 -18.11 0.53 5.56
CA VAL A 139 -17.14 -0.07 4.63
C VAL A 139 -15.83 -0.40 5.33
N GLY A 140 -15.31 0.50 6.16
CA GLY A 140 -14.08 0.26 6.94
C GLY A 140 -14.20 -0.95 7.86
N VAL A 141 -15.32 -1.08 8.57
CA VAL A 141 -15.61 -2.26 9.41
C VAL A 141 -15.66 -3.54 8.58
N TRP A 142 -16.33 -3.50 7.43
CA TRP A 142 -16.37 -4.64 6.51
C TRP A 142 -14.96 -5.08 6.08
N LEU A 143 -14.14 -4.16 5.60
CA LEU A 143 -12.82 -4.48 5.08
C LEU A 143 -11.87 -4.97 6.18
N GLN A 144 -11.94 -4.36 7.36
CA GLN A 144 -11.01 -4.68 8.44
C GLN A 144 -11.34 -5.97 9.17
N TYR A 145 -12.60 -6.23 9.43
CA TYR A 145 -13.01 -7.37 10.27
C TYR A 145 -13.59 -8.51 9.45
N MET A 146 -14.60 -8.26 8.63
CA MET A 146 -15.29 -9.32 7.91
C MET A 146 -14.50 -9.87 6.73
N GLY A 147 -13.82 -9.00 5.97
CA GLY A 147 -12.99 -9.41 4.84
C GLY A 147 -11.84 -10.32 5.27
N GLN A 148 -11.22 -10.04 6.43
CA GLN A 148 -10.14 -10.85 6.98
C GLN A 148 -10.65 -12.14 7.63
N LEU A 149 -11.74 -12.08 8.37
CA LEU A 149 -12.32 -13.24 9.05
C LEU A 149 -12.76 -14.35 8.04
N LEU A 150 -13.29 -13.93 6.91
CA LEU A 150 -13.80 -14.84 5.89
C LEU A 150 -12.73 -15.27 4.86
N ASN A 151 -11.49 -14.77 4.97
CA ASN A 151 -10.40 -15.03 4.01
C ASN A 151 -10.82 -14.83 2.54
N LEU A 152 -11.66 -13.82 2.29
CA LEU A 152 -12.21 -13.55 0.98
C LEU A 152 -11.15 -13.00 0.02
N ASN A 153 -11.30 -13.32 -1.26
CA ASN A 153 -10.51 -12.73 -2.31
C ASN A 153 -10.76 -11.19 -2.35
N SER A 154 -9.71 -10.40 -2.65
CA SER A 154 -9.77 -8.94 -2.74
C SER A 154 -10.91 -8.44 -3.63
N PHE A 155 -11.19 -9.12 -4.73
CA PHE A 155 -12.32 -8.80 -5.62
C PHE A 155 -13.68 -8.88 -4.89
N ILE A 156 -13.91 -9.97 -4.15
CA ILE A 156 -15.16 -10.16 -3.40
C ILE A 156 -15.27 -9.16 -2.26
N GLN A 157 -14.15 -8.84 -1.59
CA GLN A 157 -14.12 -7.83 -0.54
C GLN A 157 -14.52 -6.45 -1.06
N THR A 158 -13.99 -6.04 -2.22
CA THR A 158 -14.31 -4.76 -2.86
C THR A 158 -15.76 -4.73 -3.35
N LEU A 159 -16.23 -5.82 -3.98
CA LEU A 159 -17.60 -5.91 -4.44
C LEU A 159 -18.62 -5.77 -3.29
N ALA A 160 -18.41 -6.52 -2.22
CA ALA A 160 -19.26 -6.44 -1.04
C ALA A 160 -19.15 -5.09 -0.33
N GLY A 161 -17.95 -4.50 -0.26
CA GLY A 161 -17.75 -3.15 0.26
C GLY A 161 -18.52 -2.10 -0.53
N ALA A 162 -18.53 -2.18 -1.87
CA ALA A 162 -19.30 -1.29 -2.72
C ALA A 162 -20.82 -1.47 -2.54
N ALA A 163 -21.29 -2.71 -2.40
CA ALA A 163 -22.70 -3.00 -2.10
C ALA A 163 -23.11 -2.41 -0.73
N ILE A 164 -22.28 -2.58 0.30
CA ILE A 164 -22.52 -2.01 1.64
C ILE A 164 -22.56 -0.48 1.56
N ALA A 165 -21.61 0.17 0.85
CA ALA A 165 -21.62 1.61 0.66
C ALA A 165 -22.92 2.11 0.05
N SER A 166 -23.37 1.49 -1.05
CA SER A 166 -24.59 1.89 -1.76
C SER A 166 -25.85 1.63 -0.95
N LEU A 167 -25.94 0.47 -0.28
CA LEU A 167 -27.11 0.14 0.56
C LEU A 167 -27.22 1.06 1.78
N THR A 168 -26.11 1.34 2.46
CA THR A 168 -26.13 2.27 3.60
C THR A 168 -26.46 3.69 3.18
N ALA A 169 -25.97 4.16 2.02
CA ALA A 169 -26.32 5.46 1.47
C ALA A 169 -27.82 5.55 1.14
N LEU A 170 -28.38 4.52 0.47
CA LEU A 170 -29.83 4.47 0.16
C LEU A 170 -30.68 4.49 1.43
N LEU A 171 -30.30 3.73 2.46
CA LEU A 171 -31.04 3.70 3.72
C LEU A 171 -31.01 5.07 4.42
N LEU A 172 -29.87 5.75 4.46
CA LEU A 172 -29.74 7.05 5.11
C LEU A 172 -30.52 8.14 4.35
N VAL A 173 -30.42 8.18 3.03
CA VAL A 173 -31.19 9.15 2.21
C VAL A 173 -32.68 8.85 2.25
N GLY A 174 -33.10 7.59 2.34
CA GLY A 174 -34.50 7.21 2.52
C GLY A 174 -35.12 7.69 3.83
N LEU A 175 -34.31 7.84 4.88
CA LEU A 175 -34.75 8.37 6.17
C LEU A 175 -34.82 9.89 6.21
N THR A 176 -34.03 10.58 5.40
CA THR A 176 -33.91 12.06 5.35
C THR A 176 -33.92 12.53 3.90
N PRO A 177 -35.13 12.76 3.33
CA PRO A 177 -35.24 13.21 1.96
C PRO A 177 -34.63 14.60 1.76
N GLY A 178 -33.97 14.80 0.62
CA GLY A 178 -33.31 16.06 0.27
C GLY A 178 -31.79 16.00 0.20
N GLN A 179 -31.20 14.83 0.52
CA GLN A 179 -29.76 14.62 0.45
C GLN A 179 -29.29 14.16 -0.94
N ASN A 180 -28.04 14.45 -1.27
CA ASN A 180 -27.45 14.09 -2.55
C ASN A 180 -26.85 12.67 -2.48
N LEU A 181 -27.67 11.67 -2.88
CA LEU A 181 -27.26 10.25 -2.90
C LEU A 181 -25.98 10.02 -3.72
N ASP A 182 -25.82 10.74 -4.84
CA ASP A 182 -24.66 10.54 -5.73
C ASP A 182 -23.37 11.01 -5.04
N ALA A 183 -23.38 12.19 -4.40
CA ALA A 183 -22.22 12.71 -3.69
C ALA A 183 -21.81 11.80 -2.52
N ILE A 184 -22.79 11.28 -1.77
CA ILE A 184 -22.56 10.35 -0.66
C ILE A 184 -21.96 9.04 -1.17
N THR A 185 -22.55 8.45 -2.21
CA THR A 185 -22.11 7.15 -2.74
C THR A 185 -20.73 7.26 -3.40
N ILE A 186 -20.49 8.26 -4.25
CA ILE A 186 -19.21 8.46 -4.92
C ILE A 186 -18.12 8.74 -3.88
N GLY A 187 -18.39 9.61 -2.90
CA GLY A 187 -17.45 9.93 -1.82
C GLY A 187 -17.03 8.68 -1.03
N THR A 188 -17.97 7.80 -0.73
CA THR A 188 -17.68 6.54 -0.02
C THR A 188 -16.93 5.53 -0.88
N LEU A 189 -17.28 5.42 -2.17
CA LEU A 189 -16.63 4.47 -3.09
C LEU A 189 -15.18 4.85 -3.39
N MET A 190 -14.79 6.13 -3.27
CA MET A 190 -13.41 6.56 -3.49
C MET A 190 -12.41 5.86 -2.56
N GLY A 191 -12.81 5.49 -1.34
CA GLY A 191 -11.99 4.71 -0.43
C GLY A 191 -11.72 3.27 -0.90
N LEU A 192 -12.51 2.72 -1.82
CA LEU A 192 -12.35 1.38 -2.38
C LEU A 192 -11.54 1.37 -3.68
N VAL A 193 -11.37 2.53 -4.33
CA VAL A 193 -10.60 2.63 -5.58
C VAL A 193 -9.12 2.59 -5.24
N PRO A 194 -8.35 1.61 -5.78
CA PRO A 194 -6.91 1.57 -5.56
C PRO A 194 -6.27 2.78 -6.24
N GLY A 195 -5.75 3.71 -5.43
CA GLY A 195 -4.93 4.82 -5.92
C GLY A 195 -3.56 4.29 -6.37
N ARG A 196 -3.37 4.10 -7.65
CA ARG A 196 -2.07 3.80 -8.28
C ARG A 196 -1.71 4.88 -9.26
#